data_b4785612c64c52146824c5b75c4fc894
#
_entry.id   b4785612c64c52146824c5b75c4fc894
#
_cell.length_a   1.000
_cell.length_b   1.000
_cell.length_c   1.000
_cell.angle_alpha   90.00
_cell.angle_beta   90.00
_cell.angle_gamma   90.00
#
_symmetry.space_group_name_H-M   'P 1'
#
loop_
_entity.id
_entity.type
_entity.pdbx_description
1 polymer ?
#
loop_
_entity_poly.entity_id
_entity_poly.type
_entity_poly.pdbx_seq_one_letter_code
_entity_poly.pdbx_strand_id
1 'polypeptide(L)'
;TLKDKLMSLDKDIKIGIIGIGSIGKGLVFQAHHTPGIRPVAIADIFIKKAIDCAKWLNLDYDIVNNLDDLNHAIERGRVAVTDNGELIASSGLIDVLIESSNAVYQGAIHALKAIRSHQHVVMMNFEAEMMYGPVLLKLAQDEGVVYTCADGDQPTVIKRIIDDITLWGFDVVMAGNIKGFHDLYTNPAKIAPEADKR
;
A
#
# COMPACT_ATOMS: atom_id res chain seq x y z
N THR A 1 -18.41 -9.72 -13.94
CA THR A 1 -17.79 -9.54 -12.61
C THR A 1 -16.59 -8.60 -12.68
N LEU A 2 -16.05 -8.15 -11.54
CA LEU A 2 -14.78 -7.38 -11.51
C LEU A 2 -13.63 -8.19 -12.13
N LYS A 3 -13.59 -9.48 -11.87
CA LYS A 3 -12.59 -10.40 -12.45
C LYS A 3 -12.66 -10.38 -13.98
N ASP A 4 -13.84 -10.44 -14.56
CA ASP A 4 -14.01 -10.43 -16.03
C ASP A 4 -13.53 -9.10 -16.62
N LYS A 5 -13.79 -7.98 -15.92
CA LYS A 5 -13.28 -6.66 -16.33
C LYS A 5 -11.75 -6.60 -16.30
N LEU A 6 -11.12 -7.11 -15.24
CA LEU A 6 -9.66 -7.17 -15.15
C LEU A 6 -9.06 -8.07 -16.23
N MET A 7 -9.68 -9.22 -16.50
CA MET A 7 -9.22 -10.13 -17.56
C MET A 7 -9.42 -9.58 -18.98
N SER A 8 -10.29 -8.57 -19.16
CA SER A 8 -10.53 -7.93 -20.46
C SER A 8 -9.63 -6.72 -20.72
N LEU A 9 -8.72 -6.40 -19.82
CA LEU A 9 -7.75 -5.31 -20.04
C LEU A 9 -6.74 -5.70 -21.11
N ASP A 10 -6.42 -4.77 -22.00
CA ASP A 10 -5.40 -4.97 -23.03
C ASP A 10 -3.98 -5.09 -22.44
N LYS A 11 -3.78 -4.51 -21.25
CA LYS A 11 -2.52 -4.53 -20.51
C LYS A 11 -2.80 -4.63 -19.02
N ASP A 12 -1.92 -5.34 -18.30
CA ASP A 12 -1.96 -5.39 -16.85
C ASP A 12 -1.76 -4.01 -16.22
N ILE A 13 -2.48 -3.74 -15.14
CA ILE A 13 -2.25 -2.59 -14.26
C ILE A 13 -0.94 -2.84 -13.51
N LYS A 14 0.03 -1.98 -13.69
CA LYS A 14 1.36 -2.06 -13.07
C LYS A 14 1.34 -1.42 -11.70
N ILE A 15 1.67 -2.21 -10.68
CA ILE A 15 1.64 -1.77 -9.28
C ILE A 15 3.05 -1.68 -8.70
N GLY A 16 3.34 -0.53 -8.07
CA GLY A 16 4.47 -0.34 -7.17
C GLY A 16 4.01 -0.46 -5.72
N ILE A 17 4.76 -1.17 -4.87
CA ILE A 17 4.42 -1.37 -3.46
C ILE A 17 5.60 -0.94 -2.59
N ILE A 18 5.35 -0.03 -1.64
CA ILE A 18 6.35 0.46 -0.68
C ILE A 18 5.97 -0.01 0.72
N GLY A 19 6.95 -0.59 1.43
CA GLY A 19 6.76 -1.17 2.76
C GLY A 19 6.39 -2.65 2.70
N ILE A 20 7.40 -3.54 2.70
CA ILE A 20 7.23 -5.00 2.63
C ILE A 20 7.23 -5.62 4.03
N GLY A 21 6.34 -5.10 4.88
CA GLY A 21 5.95 -5.70 6.15
C GLY A 21 4.95 -6.85 5.94
N SER A 22 4.25 -7.27 7.00
CA SER A 22 3.26 -8.35 6.89
C SER A 22 2.16 -8.02 5.89
N ILE A 23 1.64 -6.79 5.89
CA ILE A 23 0.60 -6.33 4.97
C ILE A 23 1.17 -6.20 3.56
N GLY A 24 2.27 -5.47 3.38
CA GLY A 24 2.88 -5.27 2.06
C GLY A 24 3.25 -6.56 1.36
N LYS A 25 3.81 -7.54 2.08
CA LYS A 25 4.07 -8.88 1.55
C LYS A 25 2.80 -9.58 1.06
N GLY A 26 1.69 -9.45 1.81
CA GLY A 26 0.37 -9.96 1.41
C GLY A 26 -0.17 -9.26 0.16
N LEU A 27 0.05 -7.95 0.04
CA LEU A 27 -0.35 -7.17 -1.14
C LEU A 27 0.43 -7.56 -2.39
N VAL A 28 1.76 -7.80 -2.28
CA VAL A 28 2.57 -8.32 -3.39
C VAL A 28 2.05 -9.69 -3.83
N PHE A 29 1.77 -10.58 -2.86
CA PHE A 29 1.18 -11.89 -3.14
C PHE A 29 -0.15 -11.77 -3.89
N GLN A 30 -1.05 -10.93 -3.39
CA GLN A 30 -2.37 -10.76 -3.99
C GLN A 30 -2.27 -10.13 -5.39
N ALA A 31 -1.43 -9.11 -5.57
CA ALA A 31 -1.22 -8.48 -6.86
C ALA A 31 -0.64 -9.46 -7.90
N HIS A 32 0.27 -10.35 -7.47
CA HIS A 32 0.85 -11.37 -8.35
C HIS A 32 -0.17 -12.43 -8.82
N HIS A 33 -1.17 -12.74 -7.98
CA HIS A 33 -2.18 -13.77 -8.28
C HIS A 33 -3.49 -13.22 -8.86
N THR A 34 -3.67 -11.89 -8.88
CA THR A 34 -4.89 -11.27 -9.43
C THR A 34 -4.72 -11.02 -10.94
N PRO A 35 -5.57 -11.63 -11.80
CA PRO A 35 -5.51 -11.38 -13.23
C PRO A 35 -5.67 -9.89 -13.56
N GLY A 36 -4.91 -9.40 -14.54
CA GLY A 36 -4.94 -8.01 -14.97
C GLY A 36 -4.23 -7.03 -14.05
N ILE A 37 -3.53 -7.53 -13.01
CA ILE A 37 -2.72 -6.74 -12.07
C ILE A 37 -1.33 -7.38 -11.98
N ARG A 38 -0.28 -6.56 -11.98
CA ARG A 38 1.10 -7.04 -11.89
C ARG A 38 1.94 -6.17 -10.97
N PRO A 39 2.57 -6.74 -9.92
CA PRO A 39 3.59 -6.04 -9.15
C PRO A 39 4.84 -5.87 -10.03
N VAL A 40 5.26 -4.63 -10.28
CA VAL A 40 6.43 -4.33 -11.13
C VAL A 40 7.58 -3.71 -10.35
N ALA A 41 7.32 -3.19 -9.15
CA ALA A 41 8.35 -2.63 -8.28
C ALA A 41 7.96 -2.80 -6.81
N ILE A 42 8.93 -3.15 -5.96
CA ILE A 42 8.74 -3.29 -4.52
C ILE A 42 9.90 -2.66 -3.75
N ALA A 43 9.58 -1.96 -2.66
CA ALA A 43 10.59 -1.30 -1.82
C ALA A 43 10.36 -1.54 -0.33
N ASP A 44 11.46 -1.71 0.40
CA ASP A 44 11.49 -1.62 1.86
C ASP A 44 12.86 -1.07 2.30
N ILE A 45 12.90 -0.18 3.28
CA ILE A 45 14.16 0.37 3.82
C ILE A 45 15.13 -0.74 4.26
N PHE A 46 14.59 -1.90 4.67
CA PHE A 46 15.33 -3.14 4.85
C PHE A 46 15.21 -3.97 3.57
N ILE A 47 16.01 -3.66 2.55
CA ILE A 47 15.96 -4.27 1.22
C ILE A 47 15.82 -5.80 1.24
N LYS A 48 16.38 -6.44 2.28
CA LYS A 48 16.27 -7.89 2.46
C LYS A 48 14.82 -8.37 2.51
N LYS A 49 13.88 -7.60 3.09
CA LYS A 49 12.46 -7.97 3.12
C LYS A 49 11.86 -8.01 1.71
N ALA A 50 12.20 -7.03 0.87
CA ALA A 50 11.75 -7.00 -0.51
C ALA A 50 12.36 -8.14 -1.34
N ILE A 51 13.66 -8.41 -1.17
CA ILE A 51 14.35 -9.54 -1.81
C ILE A 51 13.72 -10.87 -1.37
N ASP A 52 13.51 -11.08 -0.07
CA ASP A 52 12.92 -12.31 0.45
C ASP A 52 11.48 -12.51 -0.04
N CYS A 53 10.72 -11.41 -0.21
CA CYS A 53 9.39 -11.44 -0.79
C CYS A 53 9.42 -11.86 -2.27
N ALA A 54 10.31 -11.27 -3.07
CA ALA A 54 10.47 -11.62 -4.48
C ALA A 54 10.87 -13.10 -4.65
N LYS A 55 11.82 -13.57 -3.83
CA LYS A 55 12.24 -14.98 -3.82
C LYS A 55 11.12 -15.94 -3.42
N TRP A 56 10.35 -15.59 -2.39
CA TRP A 56 9.23 -16.40 -1.91
C TRP A 56 8.16 -16.61 -2.97
N LEU A 57 7.94 -15.60 -3.82
CA LEU A 57 6.97 -15.67 -4.92
C LEU A 57 7.59 -16.15 -6.24
N ASN A 58 8.86 -16.52 -6.27
CA ASN A 58 9.60 -16.88 -7.48
C ASN A 58 9.52 -15.81 -8.58
N LEU A 59 9.53 -14.53 -8.20
CA LEU A 59 9.54 -13.43 -9.13
C LEU A 59 10.94 -13.25 -9.74
N ASP A 60 10.99 -13.01 -11.05
CA ASP A 60 12.21 -12.50 -11.68
C ASP A 60 12.41 -11.04 -11.28
N TYR A 61 13.51 -10.70 -10.64
CA TYR A 61 13.76 -9.36 -10.12
C TYR A 61 15.17 -8.85 -10.37
N ASP A 62 15.30 -7.53 -10.38
CA ASP A 62 16.58 -6.82 -10.39
C ASP A 62 16.65 -5.91 -9.16
N ILE A 63 17.83 -5.84 -8.52
CA ILE A 63 18.08 -4.85 -7.46
C ILE A 63 18.51 -3.55 -8.14
N VAL A 64 17.84 -2.45 -7.83
CA VAL A 64 18.00 -1.17 -8.52
C VAL A 64 18.23 -0.04 -7.52
N ASN A 65 19.07 0.96 -7.91
CA ASN A 65 19.47 2.07 -7.05
C ASN A 65 19.19 3.44 -7.69
N ASN A 66 18.68 3.47 -8.91
CA ASN A 66 18.29 4.68 -9.63
C ASN A 66 17.08 4.44 -10.50
N LEU A 67 16.50 5.53 -11.02
CA LEU A 67 15.26 5.50 -11.77
C LEU A 67 15.42 4.81 -13.14
N ASP A 68 16.56 4.99 -13.81
CA ASP A 68 16.80 4.38 -15.12
C ASP A 68 16.86 2.86 -15.00
N ASP A 69 17.59 2.32 -14.04
CA ASP A 69 17.65 0.87 -13.78
C ASP A 69 16.28 0.31 -13.38
N LEU A 70 15.49 1.07 -12.59
CA LEU A 70 14.13 0.70 -12.21
C LEU A 70 13.25 0.58 -13.46
N ASN A 71 13.26 1.59 -14.32
CA ASN A 71 12.48 1.59 -15.55
C ASN A 71 12.92 0.47 -16.50
N HIS A 72 14.21 0.24 -16.66
CA HIS A 72 14.74 -0.87 -17.46
C HIS A 72 14.33 -2.25 -16.92
N ALA A 73 14.28 -2.44 -15.60
CA ALA A 73 13.78 -3.69 -15.01
C ALA A 73 12.31 -3.91 -15.38
N ILE A 74 11.46 -2.88 -15.23
CA ILE A 74 10.03 -2.94 -15.58
C ILE A 74 9.83 -3.25 -17.08
N GLU A 75 10.56 -2.58 -17.98
CA GLU A 75 10.48 -2.78 -19.41
C GLU A 75 10.85 -4.21 -19.84
N ARG A 76 11.80 -4.83 -19.14
CA ARG A 76 12.21 -6.23 -19.36
C ARG A 76 11.26 -7.24 -18.71
N GLY A 77 10.17 -6.78 -18.08
CA GLY A 77 9.20 -7.65 -17.40
C GLY A 77 9.67 -8.18 -16.04
N ARG A 78 10.74 -7.62 -15.46
CA ARG A 78 11.29 -7.99 -14.17
C ARG A 78 10.77 -7.05 -13.08
N VAL A 79 10.72 -7.54 -11.85
CA VAL A 79 10.32 -6.72 -10.70
C VAL A 79 11.53 -5.91 -10.22
N ALA A 80 11.41 -4.59 -10.17
CA ALA A 80 12.43 -3.74 -9.58
C ALA A 80 12.37 -3.83 -8.04
N VAL A 81 13.50 -4.13 -7.41
CA VAL A 81 13.63 -4.24 -5.95
C VAL A 81 14.61 -3.17 -5.45
N THR A 82 14.18 -2.34 -4.52
CA THR A 82 14.98 -1.22 -4.02
C THR A 82 14.76 -0.99 -2.52
N ASP A 83 15.68 -0.27 -1.87
CA ASP A 83 15.50 0.27 -0.52
C ASP A 83 14.95 1.72 -0.52
N ASN A 84 14.83 2.31 -1.71
CA ASN A 84 14.38 3.67 -1.89
C ASN A 84 12.98 3.74 -2.52
N GLY A 85 11.94 3.91 -1.69
CA GLY A 85 10.55 4.05 -2.14
C GLY A 85 10.30 5.23 -3.06
N GLU A 86 11.11 6.30 -2.97
CA GLU A 86 10.96 7.46 -3.83
C GLU A 86 11.24 7.17 -5.31
N LEU A 87 12.08 6.16 -5.61
CA LEU A 87 12.30 5.72 -6.98
C LEU A 87 11.02 5.13 -7.58
N ILE A 88 10.30 4.30 -6.82
CA ILE A 88 9.02 3.74 -7.23
C ILE A 88 7.99 4.86 -7.47
N ALA A 89 7.88 5.78 -6.50
CA ALA A 89 6.96 6.90 -6.57
C ALA A 89 7.26 7.90 -7.71
N SER A 90 8.48 7.86 -8.28
CA SER A 90 8.89 8.76 -9.36
C SER A 90 8.85 8.13 -10.75
N SER A 91 8.50 6.85 -10.87
CA SER A 91 8.51 6.15 -12.17
C SER A 91 7.22 6.43 -12.95
N GLY A 92 7.34 6.93 -14.16
CA GLY A 92 6.21 7.07 -15.10
C GLY A 92 5.72 5.74 -15.71
N LEU A 93 6.34 4.59 -15.36
CA LEU A 93 5.95 3.27 -15.84
C LEU A 93 5.07 2.49 -14.85
N ILE A 94 4.71 3.10 -13.72
CA ILE A 94 3.86 2.51 -12.69
C ILE A 94 2.51 3.20 -12.71
N ASP A 95 1.43 2.43 -12.80
CA ASP A 95 0.08 2.97 -12.87
C ASP A 95 -0.48 3.28 -11.47
N VAL A 96 -0.18 2.42 -10.49
CA VAL A 96 -0.69 2.55 -9.12
C VAL A 96 0.42 2.35 -8.10
N LEU A 97 0.58 3.31 -7.20
CA LEU A 97 1.39 3.16 -6.00
C LEU A 97 0.52 2.67 -4.84
N ILE A 98 0.99 1.65 -4.13
CA ILE A 98 0.46 1.25 -2.82
C ILE A 98 1.49 1.61 -1.76
N GLU A 99 1.14 2.56 -0.88
CA GLU A 99 1.98 2.97 0.24
C GLU A 99 1.55 2.20 1.49
N SER A 100 2.35 1.22 1.90
CA SER A 100 2.06 0.33 3.02
C SER A 100 3.15 0.33 4.11
N SER A 101 3.98 1.36 4.13
CA SER A 101 4.95 1.58 5.22
C SER A 101 4.25 2.13 6.47
N ASN A 102 4.97 2.17 7.59
CA ASN A 102 4.52 2.81 8.83
C ASN A 102 5.18 4.18 9.06
N ALA A 103 5.90 4.71 8.07
CA ALA A 103 6.59 5.99 8.16
C ALA A 103 5.66 7.13 7.72
N VAL A 104 5.11 7.87 8.68
CA VAL A 104 4.06 8.88 8.44
C VAL A 104 4.49 9.96 7.44
N TYR A 105 5.60 10.63 7.73
CA TYR A 105 6.11 11.71 6.88
C TYR A 105 6.59 11.18 5.52
N GLN A 106 7.36 10.10 5.53
CA GLN A 106 7.90 9.54 4.29
C GLN A 106 6.80 8.95 3.40
N GLY A 107 5.77 8.35 3.99
CA GLY A 107 4.59 7.88 3.25
C GLY A 107 3.86 9.02 2.52
N ALA A 108 3.75 10.18 3.16
CA ALA A 108 3.19 11.37 2.50
C ALA A 108 4.08 11.88 1.35
N ILE A 109 5.41 11.82 1.49
CA ILE A 109 6.36 12.18 0.41
C ILE A 109 6.24 11.21 -0.76
N HIS A 110 6.14 9.90 -0.49
CA HIS A 110 5.91 8.88 -1.53
C HIS A 110 4.62 9.18 -2.31
N ALA A 111 3.51 9.40 -1.60
CA ALA A 111 2.23 9.71 -2.22
C ALA A 111 2.29 11.01 -3.05
N LEU A 112 2.92 12.07 -2.52
CA LEU A 112 3.10 13.33 -3.24
C LEU A 112 3.88 13.15 -4.55
N LYS A 113 4.99 12.38 -4.51
CA LYS A 113 5.80 12.10 -5.71
C LYS A 113 5.03 11.26 -6.71
N ALA A 114 4.31 10.24 -6.27
CA ALA A 114 3.48 9.39 -7.12
C ALA A 114 2.39 10.21 -7.83
N ILE A 115 1.68 11.08 -7.12
CA ILE A 115 0.67 11.99 -7.69
C ILE A 115 1.30 12.86 -8.79
N ARG A 116 2.47 13.46 -8.53
CA ARG A 116 3.20 14.29 -9.52
C ARG A 116 3.75 13.50 -10.70
N SER A 117 3.95 12.20 -10.53
CA SER A 117 4.35 11.27 -11.60
C SER A 117 3.14 10.63 -12.29
N HIS A 118 1.93 11.16 -12.06
CA HIS A 118 0.65 10.68 -12.59
C HIS A 118 0.32 9.24 -12.25
N GLN A 119 0.82 8.74 -11.11
CA GLN A 119 0.40 7.45 -10.56
C GLN A 119 -0.87 7.63 -9.72
N HIS A 120 -1.79 6.68 -9.79
CA HIS A 120 -2.86 6.55 -8.81
C HIS A 120 -2.26 6.08 -7.48
N VAL A 121 -2.86 6.47 -6.37
CA VAL A 121 -2.33 6.15 -5.02
C VAL A 121 -3.38 5.44 -4.18
N VAL A 122 -2.97 4.31 -3.60
CA VAL A 122 -3.72 3.60 -2.55
C VAL A 122 -2.92 3.71 -1.26
N MET A 123 -3.45 4.47 -0.30
CA MET A 123 -2.82 4.68 1.00
C MET A 123 -3.24 3.59 1.98
N MET A 124 -2.28 2.75 2.40
CA MET A 124 -2.43 1.81 3.51
C MET A 124 -1.85 2.37 4.82
N ASN A 125 -1.04 3.42 4.72
CA ASN A 125 -0.45 4.13 5.86
C ASN A 125 -1.49 5.09 6.44
N PHE A 126 -2.29 4.58 7.36
CA PHE A 126 -3.43 5.30 7.91
C PHE A 126 -3.02 6.56 8.68
N GLU A 127 -1.90 6.53 9.36
CA GLU A 127 -1.38 7.69 10.10
C GLU A 127 -0.96 8.82 9.14
N ALA A 128 -0.36 8.49 8.00
CA ALA A 128 -0.07 9.47 6.94
C ALA A 128 -1.35 10.02 6.32
N GLU A 129 -2.36 9.16 6.09
CA GLU A 129 -3.68 9.56 5.61
C GLU A 129 -4.37 10.55 6.56
N MET A 130 -4.37 10.28 7.86
CA MET A 130 -4.98 11.18 8.85
C MET A 130 -4.34 12.57 8.87
N MET A 131 -3.01 12.65 8.67
CA MET A 131 -2.28 13.92 8.75
C MET A 131 -2.26 14.68 7.43
N TYR A 132 -2.11 13.99 6.31
CA TYR A 132 -1.85 14.59 5.00
C TYR A 132 -2.91 14.30 3.95
N GLY A 133 -3.83 13.38 4.21
CA GLY A 133 -4.84 12.92 3.25
C GLY A 133 -5.63 14.02 2.56
N PRO A 134 -6.18 15.01 3.29
CA PRO A 134 -6.93 16.09 2.66
C PRO A 134 -6.14 16.88 1.62
N VAL A 135 -4.84 17.13 1.89
CA VAL A 135 -3.95 17.84 0.95
C VAL A 135 -3.60 16.94 -0.23
N LEU A 136 -3.26 15.67 0.03
CA LEU A 136 -2.92 14.70 -1.02
C LEU A 136 -4.11 14.45 -1.94
N LEU A 137 -5.32 14.33 -1.40
CA LEU A 137 -6.55 14.20 -2.19
C LEU A 137 -6.77 15.41 -3.11
N LYS A 138 -6.58 16.63 -2.60
CA LYS A 138 -6.70 17.84 -3.41
C LYS A 138 -5.68 17.86 -4.55
N LEU A 139 -4.42 17.54 -4.26
CA LEU A 139 -3.37 17.47 -5.28
C LEU A 139 -3.67 16.38 -6.33
N ALA A 140 -4.16 15.21 -5.92
CA ALA A 140 -4.53 14.15 -6.83
C ALA A 140 -5.67 14.57 -7.77
N GLN A 141 -6.66 15.30 -7.25
CA GLN A 141 -7.73 15.88 -8.07
C GLN A 141 -7.21 16.87 -9.11
N ASP A 142 -6.25 17.72 -8.70
CA ASP A 142 -5.64 18.71 -9.59
C ASP A 142 -4.80 18.03 -10.70
N GLU A 143 -4.14 16.92 -10.40
CA GLU A 143 -3.34 16.13 -11.36
C GLU A 143 -4.18 15.07 -12.12
N GLY A 144 -5.47 14.94 -11.83
CA GLY A 144 -6.37 14.01 -12.51
C GLY A 144 -6.10 12.53 -12.20
N VAL A 145 -5.51 12.23 -11.05
CA VAL A 145 -5.26 10.86 -10.59
C VAL A 145 -6.17 10.47 -9.43
N VAL A 146 -6.37 9.18 -9.23
CA VAL A 146 -7.13 8.65 -8.10
C VAL A 146 -6.23 8.59 -6.86
N TYR A 147 -6.70 9.16 -5.76
CA TYR A 147 -6.14 8.96 -4.43
C TYR A 147 -7.20 8.35 -3.53
N THR A 148 -6.90 7.24 -2.91
CA THR A 148 -7.83 6.55 -2.02
C THR A 148 -7.11 5.91 -0.85
N CYS A 149 -7.82 5.79 0.28
CA CYS A 149 -7.38 4.97 1.40
C CYS A 149 -7.85 3.53 1.17
N ALA A 150 -7.06 2.57 1.63
CA ALA A 150 -7.45 1.17 1.54
C ALA A 150 -8.68 0.88 2.41
N ASP A 151 -9.64 0.17 1.83
CA ASP A 151 -10.81 -0.32 2.59
C ASP A 151 -10.39 -1.49 3.49
N GLY A 152 -10.95 -1.54 4.67
CA GLY A 152 -10.73 -2.66 5.61
C GLY A 152 -10.38 -2.25 7.02
N ASP A 153 -10.16 -0.97 7.31
CA ASP A 153 -9.87 -0.48 8.66
C ASP A 153 -11.11 0.05 9.39
N GLN A 154 -11.04 0.12 10.70
CA GLN A 154 -12.08 0.73 11.53
C GLN A 154 -11.90 2.28 11.52
N PRO A 155 -12.94 3.06 11.75
CA PRO A 155 -14.34 2.67 12.06
C PRO A 155 -15.21 2.37 10.83
N THR A 156 -14.74 2.60 9.62
CA THR A 156 -15.53 2.54 8.38
C THR A 156 -16.13 1.16 8.14
N VAL A 157 -15.33 0.09 8.31
CA VAL A 157 -15.81 -1.30 8.15
C VAL A 157 -16.88 -1.63 9.17
N ILE A 158 -16.70 -1.25 10.44
CA ILE A 158 -17.68 -1.48 11.50
C ILE A 158 -18.99 -0.76 11.17
N LYS A 159 -18.91 0.51 10.73
CA LYS A 159 -20.09 1.29 10.31
C LYS A 159 -20.85 0.60 9.20
N ARG A 160 -20.16 0.13 8.15
CA ARG A 160 -20.79 -0.57 7.02
C ARG A 160 -21.48 -1.86 7.45
N ILE A 161 -20.83 -2.66 8.30
CA ILE A 161 -21.43 -3.89 8.84
C ILE A 161 -22.67 -3.58 9.69
N ILE A 162 -22.65 -2.52 10.48
CA ILE A 162 -23.81 -2.06 11.25
C ILE A 162 -24.97 -1.69 10.33
N ASP A 163 -24.68 -0.94 9.26
CA ASP A 163 -25.71 -0.54 8.29
C ASP A 163 -26.35 -1.75 7.60
N ASP A 164 -25.55 -2.73 7.18
CA ASP A 164 -26.03 -3.96 6.54
C ASP A 164 -26.91 -4.77 7.51
N ILE A 165 -26.43 -4.99 8.74
CA ILE A 165 -27.17 -5.76 9.76
C ILE A 165 -28.49 -5.09 10.12
N THR A 166 -28.49 -3.75 10.28
CA THR A 166 -29.69 -2.96 10.55
C THR A 166 -30.67 -3.02 9.37
N LEU A 167 -30.17 -2.95 8.14
CA LEU A 167 -31.00 -3.09 6.92
C LEU A 167 -31.67 -4.47 6.87
N TRP A 168 -31.04 -5.50 7.37
CA TRP A 168 -31.63 -6.85 7.46
C TRP A 168 -32.65 -7.03 8.59
N GLY A 169 -32.86 -5.98 9.39
CA GLY A 169 -33.87 -5.97 10.45
C GLY A 169 -33.38 -6.49 11.81
N PHE A 170 -32.06 -6.54 12.02
CA PHE A 170 -31.46 -6.90 13.32
C PHE A 170 -31.09 -5.66 14.12
N ASP A 171 -31.24 -5.75 15.44
CA ASP A 171 -30.75 -4.75 16.37
C ASP A 171 -29.31 -5.02 16.76
N VAL A 172 -28.44 -4.03 16.59
CA VAL A 172 -27.04 -4.13 16.98
C VAL A 172 -26.91 -3.79 18.46
N VAL A 173 -26.59 -4.78 19.28
CA VAL A 173 -26.43 -4.60 20.74
C VAL A 173 -25.00 -4.22 21.14
N MET A 174 -24.02 -4.51 20.31
CA MET A 174 -22.62 -4.15 20.57
C MET A 174 -21.83 -4.13 19.26
N ALA A 175 -20.95 -3.14 19.12
CA ALA A 175 -19.94 -3.09 18.06
C ALA A 175 -18.57 -2.79 18.67
N GLY A 176 -17.52 -3.43 18.16
CA GLY A 176 -16.19 -3.24 18.69
C GLY A 176 -15.12 -3.89 17.85
N ASN A 177 -13.88 -3.56 18.17
CA ASN A 177 -12.69 -4.16 17.58
C ASN A 177 -11.84 -4.78 18.69
N ILE A 178 -11.34 -5.98 18.43
CA ILE A 178 -10.45 -6.70 19.34
C ILE A 178 -9.03 -6.57 18.81
N LYS A 179 -8.15 -6.02 19.66
CA LYS A 179 -6.70 -6.05 19.42
C LYS A 179 -6.09 -7.24 20.16
N GLY A 180 -5.06 -7.84 19.56
CA GLY A 180 -4.38 -9.01 20.17
C GLY A 180 -3.59 -8.69 21.44
N PHE A 181 -3.44 -7.40 21.75
CA PHE A 181 -2.75 -6.91 22.94
C PHE A 181 -3.55 -5.77 23.57
N HIS A 182 -3.75 -5.86 24.88
CA HIS A 182 -4.38 -4.81 25.67
C HIS A 182 -3.71 -4.74 27.06
N ASP A 183 -3.10 -3.61 27.38
CA ASP A 183 -2.51 -3.33 28.69
C ASP A 183 -3.19 -2.09 29.30
N LEU A 184 -4.09 -2.34 30.27
CA LEU A 184 -4.81 -1.30 31.01
C LEU A 184 -3.89 -0.41 31.85
N TYR A 185 -2.67 -0.88 32.12
CA TYR A 185 -1.70 -0.20 32.99
C TYR A 185 -0.49 0.31 32.21
N THR A 186 -0.67 0.49 30.91
CA THR A 186 0.35 1.08 30.03
C THR A 186 0.65 2.51 30.45
N ASN A 187 1.93 2.85 30.44
CA ASN A 187 2.43 4.19 30.67
C ASN A 187 3.61 4.50 29.72
N PRO A 188 4.05 5.76 29.59
CA PRO A 188 5.11 6.12 28.65
C PRO A 188 6.40 5.31 28.80
N ALA A 189 6.79 4.94 30.02
CA ALA A 189 8.00 4.16 30.27
C ALA A 189 7.89 2.71 29.74
N LYS A 190 6.69 2.13 29.72
CA LYS A 190 6.44 0.80 29.14
C LYS A 190 6.35 0.84 27.62
N ILE A 191 5.91 1.97 27.05
CA ILE A 191 5.75 2.11 25.60
C ILE A 191 7.09 2.38 24.93
N ALA A 192 8.02 3.11 25.56
CA ALA A 192 9.30 3.46 24.96
C ALA A 192 10.06 2.27 24.35
N PRO A 193 10.23 1.11 25.00
CA PRO A 193 10.89 -0.05 24.41
C PRO A 193 10.16 -0.66 23.21
N GLU A 194 8.84 -0.44 23.10
CA GLU A 194 8.07 -0.89 21.94
C GLU A 194 8.19 0.09 20.76
N ALA A 195 8.33 1.38 21.04
CA ALA A 195 8.60 2.39 20.02
C ALA A 195 9.97 2.19 19.37
N ASP A 196 10.97 1.79 20.16
CA ASP A 196 12.34 1.53 19.67
C ASP A 196 12.43 0.28 18.75
N LYS A 197 11.42 -0.59 18.76
CA LYS A 197 11.34 -1.78 17.90
C LYS A 197 10.70 -1.53 16.53
N ARG A 198 10.14 -0.35 16.32
CA ARG A 198 9.39 0.04 15.11
C ARG A 198 10.12 1.07 14.29
#